data_df3f04d7f2507edce86e36efa2b0c739
#
_entry.id   df3f04d7f2507edce86e36efa2b0c739
#
_cell.length_a   1.000
_cell.length_b   1.000
_cell.length_c   1.000
_cell.angle_alpha   90.00
_cell.angle_beta   90.00
_cell.angle_gamma   90.00
#
_symmetry.space_group_name_H-M   'P 1'
#
loop_
_entity.id
_entity.type
_entity.pdbx_description
1 polymer ?
#
loop_
_entity_poly.entity_id
_entity_poly.type
_entity_poly.pdbx_seq_one_letter_code
_entity_poly.pdbx_strand_id
1 'polypeptide(L)'
;MTKLELRNKLHKIGANIANVPEDLFEQMEKYGLKADEDKYRFLANCLNETGGFKVFKENLFYTTPSRLVAVFPSAFRSKYKPNDYLRDSVKLANLVYDDRKFSKGLGNIYDGDGSKFIGRGAIQTTGRNNYTQLAKDTGIDFVSHPEWLEKPPYNFISALYYWKKHNLSAKSSLLATRQVIAGNYSNNPFGFKEVQNWYNKLK
;
A
#
# COMPACT_ATOMS: atom_id res chain seq x y z
N MET A 1 13.98 20.82 5.46
CA MET A 1 12.50 20.92 5.65
C MET A 1 12.15 20.58 7.09
N THR A 2 11.32 21.41 7.71
CA THR A 2 10.78 21.18 9.06
C THR A 2 9.46 20.41 9.00
N LYS A 3 9.00 19.90 10.15
CA LYS A 3 7.67 19.25 10.28
C LYS A 3 6.52 20.17 9.83
N LEU A 4 6.58 21.45 10.20
CA LEU A 4 5.55 22.44 9.84
C LEU A 4 5.55 22.71 8.34
N GLU A 5 6.72 22.87 7.73
CA GLU A 5 6.85 23.04 6.28
C GLU A 5 6.31 21.85 5.52
N LEU A 6 6.59 20.61 5.97
CA LEU A 6 6.04 19.42 5.38
C LEU A 6 4.51 19.41 5.43
N ARG A 7 3.92 19.70 6.60
CA ARG A 7 2.46 19.69 6.77
C ARG A 7 1.79 20.74 5.90
N ASN A 8 2.39 21.95 5.81
CA ASN A 8 1.90 23.01 4.93
C ASN A 8 1.97 22.66 3.45
N LYS A 9 3.07 22.00 3.01
CA LYS A 9 3.19 21.50 1.64
C LYS A 9 2.11 20.47 1.33
N LEU A 10 1.89 19.48 2.20
CA LEU A 10 0.87 18.44 2.02
C LEU A 10 -0.53 19.06 1.93
N HIS A 11 -0.85 20.02 2.78
CA HIS A 11 -2.12 20.75 2.74
C HIS A 11 -2.28 21.51 1.41
N LYS A 12 -1.26 22.25 0.99
CA LYS A 12 -1.27 23.05 -0.25
C LYS A 12 -1.53 22.22 -1.51
N ILE A 13 -1.01 20.97 -1.56
CA ILE A 13 -1.21 20.09 -2.70
C ILE A 13 -2.53 19.30 -2.65
N GLY A 14 -3.36 19.52 -1.63
CA GLY A 14 -4.67 18.86 -1.49
C GLY A 14 -4.63 17.44 -0.92
N ALA A 15 -3.57 17.07 -0.20
CA ALA A 15 -3.52 15.81 0.53
C ALA A 15 -4.51 15.80 1.70
N ASN A 16 -5.11 14.65 2.01
CA ASN A 16 -5.99 14.52 3.17
C ASN A 16 -5.18 14.51 4.48
N ILE A 17 -5.01 15.68 5.08
CA ILE A 17 -4.21 15.90 6.28
C ILE A 17 -4.76 15.18 7.51
N ALA A 18 -6.07 14.90 7.57
CA ALA A 18 -6.67 14.16 8.68
C ALA A 18 -6.12 12.73 8.82
N ASN A 19 -5.64 12.16 7.71
CA ASN A 19 -5.03 10.83 7.68
C ASN A 19 -3.49 10.86 7.80
N VAL A 20 -2.88 12.02 8.02
CA VAL A 20 -1.42 12.15 8.21
C VAL A 20 -1.12 12.11 9.70
N PRO A 21 -0.31 11.14 10.18
CA PRO A 21 0.13 11.12 11.57
C PRO A 21 0.83 12.42 11.96
N GLU A 22 0.60 12.89 13.18
CA GLU A 22 1.26 14.11 13.66
C GLU A 22 2.77 13.96 13.73
N ASP A 23 3.24 12.73 14.00
CA ASP A 23 4.65 12.35 14.10
C ASP A 23 5.20 11.73 12.80
N LEU A 24 4.52 11.88 11.64
CA LEU A 24 5.01 11.30 10.37
C LEU A 24 6.43 11.77 10.02
N PHE A 25 6.76 13.02 10.31
CA PHE A 25 8.10 13.56 10.05
C PHE A 25 9.16 12.81 10.85
N GLU A 26 8.93 12.62 12.13
CA GLU A 26 9.80 11.89 13.05
C GLU A 26 9.87 10.40 12.68
N GLN A 27 8.75 9.82 12.28
CA GLN A 27 8.71 8.45 11.76
C GLN A 27 9.59 8.29 10.52
N MET A 28 9.49 9.20 9.54
CA MET A 28 10.35 9.15 8.34
C MET A 28 11.84 9.19 8.72
N GLU A 29 12.23 10.07 9.64
CA GLU A 29 13.61 10.16 10.10
C GLU A 29 14.10 8.92 10.83
N LYS A 30 13.26 8.33 11.68
CA LYS A 30 13.51 7.05 12.39
C LYS A 30 13.73 5.91 11.40
N TYR A 31 13.04 5.91 10.27
CA TYR A 31 13.19 4.91 9.21
C TYR A 31 14.30 5.24 8.21
N GLY A 32 15.07 6.31 8.43
CA GLY A 32 16.27 6.65 7.65
C GLY A 32 16.06 7.61 6.49
N LEU A 33 14.86 8.19 6.33
CA LEU A 33 14.58 9.20 5.32
C LEU A 33 15.08 10.57 5.83
N LYS A 34 16.39 10.81 5.78
CA LYS A 34 17.02 12.03 6.33
C LYS A 34 16.94 13.21 5.36
N ALA A 35 17.24 12.97 4.07
CA ALA A 35 17.21 14.01 3.05
C ALA A 35 15.77 14.39 2.68
N ASP A 36 15.54 15.66 2.36
CA ASP A 36 14.23 16.12 1.87
C ASP A 36 13.83 15.43 0.58
N GLU A 37 14.81 15.17 -0.29
CA GLU A 37 14.60 14.43 -1.53
C GLU A 37 14.01 13.03 -1.29
N ASP A 38 14.48 12.30 -0.26
CA ASP A 38 13.94 10.99 0.10
C ASP A 38 12.51 11.11 0.62
N LYS A 39 12.25 12.11 1.45
CA LYS A 39 10.91 12.39 1.97
C LYS A 39 9.94 12.70 0.83
N TYR A 40 10.34 13.50 -0.17
CA TYR A 40 9.49 13.80 -1.33
C TYR A 40 9.23 12.56 -2.18
N ARG A 41 10.24 11.74 -2.46
CA ARG A 41 10.07 10.48 -3.21
C ARG A 41 9.14 9.50 -2.48
N PHE A 42 9.32 9.35 -1.19
CA PHE A 42 8.45 8.52 -0.34
C PHE A 42 7.00 9.00 -0.38
N LEU A 43 6.79 10.27 -0.07
CA LEU A 43 5.45 10.87 0.00
C LEU A 43 4.74 10.86 -1.36
N ALA A 44 5.44 11.12 -2.46
CA ALA A 44 4.87 11.07 -3.79
C ALA A 44 4.34 9.67 -4.15
N ASN A 45 5.07 8.61 -3.78
CA ASN A 45 4.60 7.24 -3.95
C ASN A 45 3.39 6.96 -3.06
N CYS A 46 3.43 7.32 -1.77
CA CYS A 46 2.30 7.12 -0.86
C CYS A 46 1.05 7.90 -1.31
N LEU A 47 1.20 9.14 -1.78
CA LEU A 47 0.10 9.94 -2.34
C LEU A 47 -0.56 9.26 -3.54
N ASN A 48 0.27 8.67 -4.41
CA ASN A 48 -0.26 7.92 -5.56
C ASN A 48 -1.04 6.67 -5.13
N GLU A 49 -0.46 5.85 -4.26
CA GLU A 49 -1.08 4.59 -3.82
C GLU A 49 -2.38 4.80 -3.03
N THR A 50 -2.51 5.94 -2.36
CA THR A 50 -3.66 6.25 -1.48
C THR A 50 -4.63 7.26 -2.06
N GLY A 51 -4.44 7.70 -3.31
CA GLY A 51 -5.26 8.75 -3.92
C GLY A 51 -5.24 10.06 -3.15
N GLY A 52 -4.06 10.52 -2.72
CA GLY A 52 -3.90 11.74 -1.93
C GLY A 52 -4.16 11.55 -0.44
N PHE A 53 -3.78 10.43 0.13
CA PHE A 53 -4.00 10.04 1.53
C PHE A 53 -5.47 9.86 1.92
N LYS A 54 -6.31 9.42 0.96
CA LYS A 54 -7.75 9.21 1.19
C LYS A 54 -8.08 7.75 1.50
N VAL A 55 -7.37 6.78 0.89
CA VAL A 55 -7.71 5.36 0.94
C VAL A 55 -6.50 4.55 1.41
N PHE A 56 -6.63 3.88 2.56
CA PHE A 56 -5.61 3.01 3.16
C PHE A 56 -6.03 1.56 3.26
N LYS A 57 -7.11 1.19 2.58
CA LYS A 57 -7.64 -0.16 2.49
C LYS A 57 -8.11 -0.41 1.07
N GLU A 58 -7.76 -1.54 0.50
CA GLU A 58 -8.27 -1.91 -0.82
C GLU A 58 -9.79 -2.13 -0.81
N ASN A 59 -10.43 -1.76 -1.90
CA ASN A 59 -11.87 -1.97 -2.10
C ASN A 59 -12.10 -3.22 -2.96
N LEU A 60 -12.65 -4.26 -2.34
CA LEU A 60 -13.02 -5.52 -3.02
C LEU A 60 -14.53 -5.62 -3.26
N PHE A 61 -15.26 -4.52 -3.19
CA PHE A 61 -16.70 -4.49 -3.47
C PHE A 61 -16.96 -4.30 -4.97
N TYR A 62 -17.25 -5.38 -5.67
CA TYR A 62 -17.54 -5.39 -7.10
C TYR A 62 -19.01 -5.63 -7.37
N THR A 63 -19.57 -4.92 -8.35
CA THR A 63 -21.01 -4.99 -8.71
C THR A 63 -21.24 -5.61 -10.10
N THR A 64 -20.20 -5.80 -10.89
CA THR A 64 -20.33 -6.34 -12.26
C THR A 64 -19.40 -7.53 -12.49
N PRO A 65 -19.90 -8.61 -13.13
CA PRO A 65 -19.11 -9.80 -13.43
C PRO A 65 -17.89 -9.53 -14.31
N SER A 66 -18.05 -8.68 -15.31
CA SER A 66 -16.96 -8.33 -16.24
C SER A 66 -15.75 -7.71 -15.54
N ARG A 67 -16.01 -6.87 -14.51
CA ARG A 67 -14.92 -6.28 -13.72
C ARG A 67 -14.17 -7.33 -12.89
N LEU A 68 -14.86 -8.31 -12.31
CA LEU A 68 -14.20 -9.42 -11.59
C LEU A 68 -13.31 -10.25 -12.52
N VAL A 69 -13.80 -10.58 -13.73
CA VAL A 69 -13.02 -11.33 -14.73
C VAL A 69 -11.79 -10.54 -15.16
N ALA A 70 -11.92 -9.22 -15.33
CA ALA A 70 -10.80 -8.35 -15.72
C ALA A 70 -9.72 -8.24 -14.64
N VAL A 71 -10.12 -8.12 -13.36
CA VAL A 71 -9.19 -7.91 -12.25
C VAL A 71 -8.59 -9.23 -11.73
N PHE A 72 -9.39 -10.30 -11.70
CA PHE A 72 -9.00 -11.63 -11.18
C PHE A 72 -9.17 -12.74 -12.23
N PRO A 73 -8.48 -12.64 -13.38
CA PRO A 73 -8.67 -13.57 -14.49
C PRO A 73 -8.36 -15.03 -14.11
N SER A 74 -7.38 -15.27 -13.23
CA SER A 74 -7.03 -16.60 -12.74
C SER A 74 -8.16 -17.30 -11.98
N ALA A 75 -9.04 -16.52 -11.34
CA ALA A 75 -10.19 -17.07 -10.63
C ALA A 75 -11.41 -17.22 -11.54
N PHE A 76 -11.71 -16.22 -12.38
CA PHE A 76 -13.03 -16.09 -12.99
C PHE A 76 -13.11 -16.40 -14.48
N ARG A 77 -12.01 -16.69 -15.18
CA ARG A 77 -12.08 -17.07 -16.60
C ARG A 77 -12.59 -18.49 -16.82
N SER A 78 -12.32 -19.41 -15.88
CA SER A 78 -12.64 -20.84 -16.09
C SER A 78 -13.02 -21.61 -14.82
N LYS A 79 -12.78 -21.09 -13.62
CA LYS A 79 -12.86 -21.88 -12.39
C LYS A 79 -14.05 -21.54 -11.51
N TYR A 80 -14.38 -20.25 -11.36
CA TYR A 80 -15.45 -19.79 -10.47
C TYR A 80 -16.43 -18.87 -11.22
N LYS A 81 -17.71 -18.89 -10.80
CA LYS A 81 -18.74 -18.03 -11.38
C LYS A 81 -18.67 -16.64 -10.76
N PRO A 82 -18.43 -15.56 -11.53
CA PRO A 82 -18.27 -14.21 -10.97
C PRO A 82 -19.48 -13.73 -10.17
N ASN A 83 -20.70 -14.11 -10.60
CA ASN A 83 -21.94 -13.71 -9.95
C ASN A 83 -22.04 -14.12 -8.48
N ASP A 84 -21.41 -15.24 -8.10
CA ASP A 84 -21.43 -15.75 -6.72
C ASP A 84 -20.59 -14.91 -5.73
N TYR A 85 -19.81 -13.95 -6.24
CA TYR A 85 -18.86 -13.12 -5.48
C TYR A 85 -19.14 -11.63 -5.58
N LEU A 86 -20.22 -11.24 -6.29
CA LEU A 86 -20.61 -9.84 -6.39
C LEU A 86 -21.15 -9.34 -5.05
N ARG A 87 -20.82 -8.09 -4.71
CA ARG A 87 -21.26 -7.39 -3.50
C ARG A 87 -20.87 -8.08 -2.17
N ASP A 88 -19.93 -9.02 -2.23
CA ASP A 88 -19.41 -9.74 -1.07
C ASP A 88 -17.87 -9.69 -1.05
N SER A 89 -17.33 -8.62 -0.46
CA SER A 89 -15.90 -8.39 -0.37
C SER A 89 -15.17 -9.46 0.46
N VAL A 90 -15.83 -10.02 1.48
CA VAL A 90 -15.23 -11.05 2.35
C VAL A 90 -15.09 -12.36 1.59
N LYS A 91 -16.15 -12.80 0.95
CA LYS A 91 -16.14 -14.02 0.13
C LYS A 91 -15.17 -13.92 -1.03
N LEU A 92 -15.12 -12.76 -1.69
CA LEU A 92 -14.18 -12.51 -2.77
C LEU A 92 -12.73 -12.56 -2.27
N ALA A 93 -12.40 -11.85 -1.20
CA ALA A 93 -11.06 -11.83 -0.63
C ALA A 93 -10.58 -13.24 -0.22
N ASN A 94 -11.44 -14.01 0.44
CA ASN A 94 -11.16 -15.39 0.84
C ASN A 94 -11.04 -16.36 -0.34
N LEU A 95 -11.49 -15.98 -1.54
CA LEU A 95 -11.20 -16.71 -2.75
C LEU A 95 -9.86 -16.29 -3.36
N VAL A 96 -9.74 -14.99 -3.70
CA VAL A 96 -8.65 -14.51 -4.57
C VAL A 96 -7.30 -14.40 -3.87
N TYR A 97 -7.28 -14.38 -2.55
CA TYR A 97 -6.06 -14.34 -1.72
C TYR A 97 -5.77 -15.64 -0.97
N ASP A 98 -6.47 -16.72 -1.27
CA ASP A 98 -6.19 -18.06 -0.69
C ASP A 98 -5.02 -18.72 -1.42
N ASP A 99 -3.88 -18.88 -0.72
CA ASP A 99 -2.69 -19.50 -1.29
C ASP A 99 -2.87 -20.99 -1.61
N ARG A 100 -3.79 -21.68 -0.94
CA ARG A 100 -4.15 -23.08 -1.23
C ARG A 100 -4.79 -23.22 -2.62
N LYS A 101 -5.36 -22.11 -3.15
CA LYS A 101 -6.04 -22.08 -4.46
C LYS A 101 -5.19 -21.47 -5.57
N PHE A 102 -4.38 -20.46 -5.25
CA PHE A 102 -3.69 -19.65 -6.27
C PHE A 102 -2.18 -19.48 -6.06
N SER A 103 -1.60 -20.04 -4.99
CA SER A 103 -0.14 -20.09 -4.72
C SER A 103 0.58 -18.74 -4.93
N LYS A 104 0.02 -17.67 -4.37
CA LYS A 104 0.56 -16.30 -4.51
C LYS A 104 1.72 -15.99 -3.55
N GLY A 105 2.05 -16.89 -2.62
CA GLY A 105 3.08 -16.67 -1.61
C GLY A 105 2.68 -15.68 -0.50
N LEU A 106 1.39 -15.43 -0.34
CA LEU A 106 0.85 -14.50 0.67
C LEU A 106 0.86 -15.09 2.09
N GLY A 107 0.98 -16.42 2.22
CA GLY A 107 0.87 -17.13 3.50
C GLY A 107 -0.57 -17.25 4.02
N ASN A 108 -1.57 -16.97 3.21
CA ASN A 108 -2.99 -17.08 3.54
C ASN A 108 -3.45 -18.53 3.37
N ILE A 109 -3.21 -19.36 4.37
CA ILE A 109 -3.49 -20.81 4.35
C ILE A 109 -4.60 -21.23 5.32
N TYR A 110 -5.06 -20.35 6.20
CA TYR A 110 -6.16 -20.58 7.11
C TYR A 110 -7.46 -19.95 6.58
N ASP A 111 -8.60 -20.48 7.00
CA ASP A 111 -9.89 -19.93 6.63
C ASP A 111 -10.05 -18.51 7.19
N GLY A 112 -10.51 -17.60 6.34
CA GLY A 112 -10.65 -16.18 6.69
C GLY A 112 -9.39 -15.33 6.47
N ASP A 113 -8.21 -15.94 6.24
CA ASP A 113 -6.97 -15.17 6.02
C ASP A 113 -7.07 -14.21 4.85
N GLY A 114 -7.70 -14.62 3.77
CA GLY A 114 -7.86 -13.79 2.59
C GLY A 114 -8.55 -12.46 2.91
N SER A 115 -9.63 -12.47 3.69
CA SER A 115 -10.34 -11.26 4.10
C SER A 115 -9.67 -10.52 5.25
N LYS A 116 -8.97 -11.26 6.14
CA LYS A 116 -8.26 -10.66 7.27
C LYS A 116 -7.04 -9.86 6.80
N PHE A 117 -6.27 -10.38 5.86
CA PHE A 117 -4.99 -9.81 5.42
C PHE A 117 -5.06 -9.20 4.01
N ILE A 118 -6.16 -8.50 3.71
CA ILE A 118 -6.29 -7.68 2.50
C ILE A 118 -5.29 -6.53 2.47
N GLY A 119 -5.14 -5.87 1.34
CA GLY A 119 -4.27 -4.72 1.17
C GLY A 119 -4.62 -3.55 2.08
N ARG A 120 -3.68 -3.14 2.97
CA ARG A 120 -3.83 -1.97 3.86
C ARG A 120 -2.53 -1.18 3.96
N GLY A 121 -2.68 0.06 4.46
CA GLY A 121 -1.56 0.99 4.62
C GLY A 121 -1.21 1.73 3.33
N ALA A 122 -0.26 2.64 3.42
CA ALA A 122 0.10 3.55 2.32
C ALA A 122 0.73 2.86 1.09
N ILE A 123 1.15 1.59 1.21
CA ILE A 123 1.66 0.77 0.09
C ILE A 123 0.94 -0.57 -0.05
N GLN A 124 -0.26 -0.71 0.51
CA GLN A 124 -1.10 -1.90 0.33
C GLN A 124 -0.43 -3.22 0.75
N THR A 125 0.03 -3.30 2.01
CA THR A 125 0.53 -4.55 2.62
C THR A 125 -0.54 -5.62 2.58
N THR A 126 -0.27 -6.76 1.92
CA THR A 126 -1.24 -7.85 1.67
C THR A 126 -0.65 -9.20 2.06
N GLY A 127 -1.47 -10.07 2.65
CA GLY A 127 -1.12 -11.45 2.99
C GLY A 127 -0.51 -11.65 4.38
N ARG A 128 -0.86 -12.77 5.02
CA ARG A 128 -0.42 -13.14 6.38
C ARG A 128 1.10 -13.03 6.55
N ASN A 129 1.89 -13.52 5.58
CA ASN A 129 3.34 -13.46 5.67
C ASN A 129 3.86 -12.04 5.81
N ASN A 130 3.35 -11.09 5.04
CA ASN A 130 3.77 -9.70 5.10
C ASN A 130 3.35 -9.02 6.40
N TYR A 131 2.13 -9.28 6.89
CA TYR A 131 1.67 -8.78 8.19
C TYR A 131 2.48 -9.36 9.36
N THR A 132 2.79 -10.67 9.32
CA THR A 132 3.62 -11.33 10.34
C THR A 132 5.04 -10.78 10.36
N GLN A 133 5.65 -10.59 9.18
CA GLN A 133 6.99 -10.04 9.10
C GLN A 133 7.01 -8.57 9.57
N LEU A 134 6.02 -7.78 9.16
CA LEU A 134 5.87 -6.39 9.62
C LEU A 134 5.72 -6.33 11.16
N ALA A 135 4.85 -7.17 11.73
CA ALA A 135 4.65 -7.23 13.18
C ALA A 135 5.95 -7.61 13.91
N LYS A 136 6.65 -8.63 13.42
CA LYS A 136 7.94 -9.08 14.01
C LYS A 136 8.99 -7.95 14.00
N ASP A 137 9.14 -7.24 12.89
CA ASP A 137 10.21 -6.26 12.72
C ASP A 137 9.90 -4.92 13.38
N THR A 138 8.62 -4.61 13.60
CA THR A 138 8.19 -3.34 14.22
C THR A 138 7.85 -3.48 15.71
N GLY A 139 7.59 -4.70 16.19
CA GLY A 139 7.09 -4.97 17.54
C GLY A 139 5.61 -4.59 17.74
N ILE A 140 4.86 -4.32 16.67
CA ILE A 140 3.44 -3.95 16.71
C ILE A 140 2.61 -5.11 16.19
N ASP A 141 1.59 -5.54 16.93
CA ASP A 141 0.77 -6.72 16.58
C ASP A 141 -0.23 -6.44 15.46
N PHE A 142 0.27 -6.30 14.23
CA PHE A 142 -0.54 -6.18 13.03
C PHE A 142 -1.18 -7.51 12.58
N VAL A 143 -0.81 -8.64 13.18
CA VAL A 143 -1.43 -9.93 12.89
C VAL A 143 -2.80 -10.03 13.56
N SER A 144 -2.89 -9.63 14.84
CA SER A 144 -4.17 -9.56 15.56
C SER A 144 -5.00 -8.36 15.11
N HIS A 145 -4.35 -7.23 14.80
CA HIS A 145 -4.95 -5.94 14.50
C HIS A 145 -4.56 -5.38 13.12
N PRO A 146 -4.88 -6.09 12.01
CA PRO A 146 -4.52 -5.63 10.66
C PRO A 146 -5.16 -4.29 10.28
N GLU A 147 -6.32 -3.96 10.86
CA GLU A 147 -7.04 -2.71 10.65
C GLU A 147 -6.32 -1.46 11.16
N TRP A 148 -5.33 -1.60 12.03
CA TRP A 148 -4.51 -0.48 12.47
C TRP A 148 -3.76 0.21 11.33
N LEU A 149 -3.44 -0.52 10.26
CA LEU A 149 -2.84 0.07 9.07
C LEU A 149 -3.80 0.96 8.25
N GLU A 150 -5.07 1.04 8.60
CA GLU A 150 -6.06 1.87 7.87
C GLU A 150 -6.05 3.34 8.31
N LYS A 151 -5.47 3.67 9.47
CA LYS A 151 -5.53 5.01 10.08
C LYS A 151 -4.28 5.38 10.90
N PRO A 152 -4.09 6.68 11.20
CA PRO A 152 -3.03 7.11 12.10
C PRO A 152 -3.09 6.40 13.48
N PRO A 153 -1.93 6.20 14.13
CA PRO A 153 -0.59 6.60 13.68
C PRO A 153 0.11 5.58 12.78
N TYR A 154 -0.55 4.45 12.41
CA TYR A 154 0.10 3.28 11.82
C TYR A 154 0.00 3.18 10.30
N ASN A 155 -0.85 3.97 9.67
CA ASN A 155 -1.16 3.86 8.23
C ASN A 155 0.04 4.09 7.28
N PHE A 156 1.13 4.71 7.77
CA PHE A 156 2.39 4.86 7.02
C PHE A 156 3.48 3.88 7.44
N ILE A 157 3.32 3.17 8.56
CA ILE A 157 4.38 2.31 9.11
C ILE A 157 4.80 1.22 8.13
N SER A 158 3.84 0.57 7.45
CA SER A 158 4.18 -0.46 6.47
C SER A 158 4.97 0.08 5.27
N ALA A 159 4.65 1.30 4.84
CA ALA A 159 5.38 1.97 3.76
C ALA A 159 6.80 2.36 4.17
N LEU A 160 6.97 2.90 5.37
CA LEU A 160 8.29 3.24 5.93
C LEU A 160 9.16 1.99 6.13
N TYR A 161 8.57 0.92 6.67
CA TYR A 161 9.23 -0.37 6.80
C TYR A 161 9.68 -0.90 5.43
N TYR A 162 8.79 -0.92 4.43
CA TYR A 162 9.10 -1.33 3.07
C TYR A 162 10.24 -0.50 2.47
N TRP A 163 10.19 0.83 2.63
CA TRP A 163 11.21 1.75 2.15
C TRP A 163 12.58 1.41 2.71
N LYS A 164 12.67 1.19 4.03
CA LYS A 164 13.91 0.79 4.71
C LYS A 164 14.38 -0.59 4.27
N LYS A 165 13.49 -1.59 4.25
CA LYS A 165 13.79 -2.98 3.89
C LYS A 165 14.37 -3.11 2.49
N HIS A 166 13.85 -2.33 1.53
CA HIS A 166 14.31 -2.34 0.15
C HIS A 166 15.39 -1.27 -0.15
N ASN A 167 15.92 -0.61 0.89
CA ASN A 167 16.93 0.43 0.79
C ASN A 167 16.61 1.49 -0.29
N LEU A 168 15.37 2.01 -0.28
CA LEU A 168 14.90 2.91 -1.34
C LEU A 168 15.53 4.30 -1.28
N SER A 169 16.03 4.74 -0.12
CA SER A 169 16.81 5.98 0.01
C SER A 169 18.12 5.95 -0.79
N ALA A 170 18.71 4.76 -0.97
CA ALA A 170 19.93 4.62 -1.80
C ALA A 170 19.65 4.59 -3.31
N LYS A 171 18.39 4.60 -3.74
CA LYS A 171 18.07 4.66 -5.18
C LYS A 171 18.36 6.04 -5.75
N SER A 172 18.92 6.08 -6.96
CA SER A 172 19.41 7.30 -7.60
C SER A 172 18.32 8.27 -8.08
N SER A 173 17.06 7.78 -8.22
CA SER A 173 15.99 8.58 -8.82
C SER A 173 14.58 8.19 -8.37
N LEU A 174 13.61 9.06 -8.63
CA LEU A 174 12.19 8.78 -8.45
C LEU A 174 11.74 7.57 -9.29
N LEU A 175 12.23 7.45 -10.52
CA LEU A 175 11.95 6.29 -11.39
C LEU A 175 12.43 4.99 -10.74
N ALA A 176 13.66 4.96 -10.24
CA ALA A 176 14.23 3.77 -9.61
C ALA A 176 13.46 3.34 -8.34
N THR A 177 12.98 4.30 -7.53
CA THR A 177 12.11 3.99 -6.39
C THR A 177 10.76 3.46 -6.84
N ARG A 178 10.15 4.05 -7.88
CA ARG A 178 8.85 3.61 -8.41
C ARG A 178 8.93 2.21 -9.04
N GLN A 179 10.00 1.89 -9.75
CA GLN A 179 10.22 0.57 -10.31
C GLN A 179 10.17 -0.53 -9.25
N VAL A 180 10.80 -0.32 -8.11
CA VAL A 180 10.77 -1.29 -6.99
C VAL A 180 9.36 -1.39 -6.39
N ILE A 181 8.70 -0.26 -6.11
CA ILE A 181 7.35 -0.25 -5.51
C ILE A 181 6.31 -0.88 -6.43
N ALA A 182 6.38 -0.60 -7.73
CA ALA A 182 5.46 -1.15 -8.73
C ALA A 182 5.80 -2.60 -9.15
N GLY A 183 6.97 -3.13 -8.74
CA GLY A 183 7.46 -4.43 -9.22
C GLY A 183 7.68 -4.48 -10.74
N ASN A 184 7.93 -3.33 -11.37
CA ASN A 184 8.05 -3.19 -12.82
C ASN A 184 9.25 -2.31 -13.16
N TYR A 185 10.27 -2.88 -13.77
CA TYR A 185 11.55 -2.24 -14.08
C TYR A 185 11.63 -1.60 -15.47
N SER A 186 10.49 -1.38 -16.13
CA SER A 186 10.43 -0.60 -17.37
C SER A 186 10.72 0.90 -17.15
N ASN A 187 10.95 1.63 -18.23
CA ASN A 187 11.13 3.10 -18.17
C ASN A 187 9.83 3.85 -17.84
N ASN A 188 8.68 3.17 -17.86
CA ASN A 188 7.39 3.72 -17.49
C ASN A 188 6.60 2.71 -16.63
N PRO A 189 7.01 2.49 -15.36
CA PRO A 189 6.30 1.60 -14.46
C PRO A 189 4.91 2.16 -14.15
N PHE A 190 3.98 1.27 -13.83
CA PHE A 190 2.59 1.66 -13.54
C PHE A 190 2.50 2.82 -12.53
N GLY A 191 1.73 3.86 -12.88
CA GLY A 191 1.53 5.05 -12.04
C GLY A 191 2.72 6.02 -11.96
N PHE A 192 3.76 5.87 -12.78
CA PHE A 192 4.95 6.73 -12.69
C PHE A 192 4.65 8.20 -12.99
N LYS A 193 3.80 8.47 -13.99
CA LYS A 193 3.40 9.85 -14.34
C LYS A 193 2.69 10.55 -13.18
N GLU A 194 1.81 9.85 -12.50
CA GLU A 194 1.07 10.34 -11.34
C GLU A 194 2.01 10.59 -10.16
N VAL A 195 2.93 9.66 -9.88
CA VAL A 195 3.97 9.83 -8.86
C VAL A 195 4.85 11.05 -9.17
N GLN A 196 5.25 11.24 -10.43
CA GLN A 196 6.03 12.40 -10.85
C GLN A 196 5.27 13.71 -10.66
N ASN A 197 3.97 13.74 -10.93
CA ASN A 197 3.13 14.90 -10.67
C ASN A 197 3.06 15.25 -9.18
N TRP A 198 2.88 14.26 -8.30
CA TRP A 198 2.91 14.48 -6.86
C TRP A 198 4.27 14.97 -6.37
N TYR A 199 5.33 14.35 -6.84
CA TYR A 199 6.69 14.73 -6.51
C TYR A 199 7.01 16.18 -6.89
N ASN A 200 6.63 16.62 -8.09
CA ASN A 200 6.84 18.00 -8.55
C ASN A 200 6.04 19.02 -7.73
N LYS A 201 4.86 18.65 -7.23
CA LYS A 201 4.07 19.51 -6.33
C LYS A 201 4.67 19.63 -4.93
N LEU A 202 5.38 18.60 -4.46
CA LEU A 202 6.03 18.59 -3.16
C LEU A 202 7.34 19.40 -3.13
N LYS A 203 8.03 19.50 -4.23
CA LYS A 203 9.24 20.34 -4.38
C LYS A 203 8.92 21.82 -4.44
#